data_64c7b7a33397e862147ed2e5e8b79eb0
#
_entry.id   64c7b7a33397e862147ed2e5e8b79eb0
#
_cell.length_a   1.000
_cell.length_b   1.000
_cell.length_c   1.000
_cell.angle_alpha   90.00
_cell.angle_beta   90.00
_cell.angle_gamma   90.00
#
_symmetry.space_group_name_H-M   'P 1'
#
loop_
_entity.id
_entity.type
_entity.pdbx_description
1 polymer ?
#
loop_
_entity_poly.entity_id
_entity_poly.type
_entity_poly.pdbx_seq_one_letter_code
_entity_poly.pdbx_strand_id
1 'polypeptide(L)' 'LIRLVSSPAGIEIDPKGKKPGRGVYLCACSVCWERGLKSNRIELGLRSKMSAENRRSLVDYGRSLPGKED' A
#
# COMPACT_ATOMS: atom_id res chain seq x y z
N LEU A 1 5.45 9.65 3.39
CA LEU A 1 4.36 8.80 2.93
C LEU A 1 4.83 7.89 1.80
N ILE A 2 4.23 6.71 1.75
CA ILE A 2 4.54 5.74 0.71
C ILE A 2 3.38 5.70 -0.26
N ARG A 3 3.68 5.78 -1.54
CA ARG A 3 2.66 5.78 -2.57
C ARG A 3 2.41 4.38 -3.09
N LEU A 4 1.15 4.02 -3.21
CA LEU A 4 0.74 2.76 -3.80
C LEU A 4 0.01 3.05 -5.10
N VAL A 5 0.29 2.26 -6.11
CA VAL A 5 -0.33 2.46 -7.43
C VAL A 5 -0.87 1.14 -7.95
N SER A 6 -1.84 1.24 -8.84
CA SER A 6 -2.38 0.07 -9.51
C SER A 6 -1.56 -0.22 -10.76
N SER A 7 -1.28 -1.48 -11.01
CA SER A 7 -0.57 -1.91 -12.21
C SER A 7 -1.24 -3.17 -12.73
N PRO A 8 -0.89 -3.61 -13.96
CA PRO A 8 -1.46 -4.85 -14.49
C PRO A 8 -1.19 -6.07 -13.60
N ALA A 9 -0.11 -6.01 -12.81
CA ALA A 9 0.22 -7.12 -11.92
C ALA A 9 -0.45 -7.01 -10.55
N GLY A 10 -1.16 -5.91 -10.29
CA GLY A 10 -1.79 -5.69 -9.01
C GLY A 10 -1.40 -4.35 -8.43
N ILE A 11 -1.48 -4.23 -7.11
CA ILE A 11 -1.14 -2.99 -6.45
C ILE A 11 0.32 -3.03 -6.03
N GLU A 12 1.07 -2.02 -6.41
CA GLU A 12 2.51 -1.96 -6.17
C GLU A 12 2.90 -0.74 -5.37
N ILE A 13 4.06 -0.83 -4.75
CA ILE A 13 4.66 0.29 -4.05
C ILE A 13 5.47 1.08 -5.06
N ASP A 14 5.29 2.40 -5.04
CA ASP A 14 6.00 3.31 -5.93
C ASP A 14 6.93 4.20 -5.11
N PRO A 15 8.13 3.71 -4.81
CA PRO A 15 9.03 4.44 -3.90
C PRO A 15 9.49 5.78 -4.44
N LYS A 16 9.53 5.94 -5.74
CA LYS A 16 9.99 7.19 -6.35
C LYS A 16 8.85 8.12 -6.73
N GLY A 17 7.62 7.66 -6.64
CA GLY A 17 6.47 8.48 -6.98
C GLY A 17 6.38 8.82 -8.45
N LYS A 18 6.96 7.99 -9.31
CA LYS A 18 7.01 8.27 -10.75
C LYS A 18 6.08 7.44 -11.61
N LYS A 19 5.49 6.41 -11.05
CA LYS A 19 4.61 5.57 -11.85
C LYS A 19 3.32 6.31 -12.18
N PRO A 20 2.84 6.19 -13.41
CA PRO A 20 1.62 6.91 -13.81
C PRO A 20 0.38 6.30 -13.22
N GLY A 21 -0.70 7.06 -13.22
CA GLY A 21 -1.99 6.59 -12.79
C GLY A 21 -2.34 7.05 -11.38
N ARG A 22 -3.42 6.50 -10.85
CA ARG A 22 -3.87 6.86 -9.52
C ARG A 22 -2.93 6.34 -8.47
N GLY A 23 -2.77 7.13 -7.43
CA GLY A 23 -1.96 6.73 -6.30
C GLY A 23 -2.70 6.94 -5.00
N VAL A 24 -2.38 6.10 -4.02
CA VAL A 24 -2.89 6.23 -2.67
C VAL A 24 -1.69 6.27 -1.76
N TYR A 25 -1.73 7.13 -0.75
CA TYR A 25 -0.60 7.29 0.16
C TYR A 25 -0.90 6.70 1.53
N LEU A 26 0.07 6.01 2.08
CA LEU A 26 -0.01 5.50 3.44
C LEU A 26 1.19 5.99 4.22
N CYS A 27 1.02 6.19 5.52
CA CYS A 27 2.12 6.55 6.37
C CYS A 27 3.16 5.45 6.40
N ALA A 28 4.42 5.85 6.47
CA ALA A 28 5.54 4.91 6.48
C ALA A 28 5.77 4.35 7.89
N CYS A 29 4.73 3.81 8.49
CA CYS A 29 4.89 3.14 9.77
C CYS A 29 4.01 1.89 9.78
N SER A 30 4.45 0.87 10.50
CA SER A 30 3.80 -0.43 10.43
C SER A 30 2.35 -0.39 10.91
N VAL A 31 2.05 0.41 11.90
CA VAL A 31 0.68 0.51 12.42
C VAL A 31 -0.26 1.13 11.40
N CYS A 32 0.15 2.25 10.82
CA CYS A 32 -0.68 2.91 9.81
C CYS A 32 -0.81 2.05 8.56
N TRP A 33 0.26 1.38 8.20
CA TRP A 33 0.29 0.50 7.04
C TRP A 33 -0.72 -0.63 7.22
N GLU A 34 -0.69 -1.25 8.38
CA GLU A 34 -1.60 -2.34 8.67
C GLU A 34 -3.05 -1.88 8.65
N ARG A 35 -3.33 -0.74 9.24
CA ARG A 35 -4.69 -0.19 9.23
C ARG A 35 -5.18 0.08 7.82
N GLY A 36 -4.30 0.64 6.99
CA GLY A 36 -4.66 0.93 5.62
C GLY A 36 -4.96 -0.34 4.84
N LEU A 37 -4.21 -1.40 5.11
CA LEU A 37 -4.41 -2.65 4.40
C LEU A 37 -5.64 -3.42 4.88
N LYS A 38 -6.04 -3.22 6.14
CA LYS A 38 -7.21 -3.89 6.67
C LYS A 38 -8.51 -3.30 6.13
N SER A 39 -8.49 -2.02 5.80
CA SER A 39 -9.65 -1.40 5.21
C SER A 39 -9.58 -1.59 3.70
N ASN A 40 -10.67 -1.36 3.00
CA ASN A 40 -10.65 -1.46 1.55
C ASN A 40 -10.42 -0.09 0.90
N ARG A 41 -9.85 0.85 1.65
CA ARG A 41 -9.56 2.18 1.15
C ARG A 41 -8.62 2.19 -0.04
N ILE A 42 -7.59 1.34 0.01
CA ILE A 42 -6.62 1.27 -1.08
C ILE A 42 -7.29 0.78 -2.34
N GLU A 43 -8.07 -0.29 -2.21
CA GLU A 43 -8.76 -0.85 -3.36
C GLU A 43 -9.77 0.14 -3.95
N LEU A 44 -10.49 0.82 -3.09
CA LEU A 44 -11.44 1.82 -3.54
C LEU A 44 -10.75 3.02 -4.21
N GLY A 45 -9.69 3.50 -3.59
CA GLY A 45 -8.96 4.63 -4.12
C GLY A 45 -8.30 4.35 -5.45
N LEU A 46 -7.84 3.14 -5.65
CA LEU A 46 -7.17 2.74 -6.89
C LEU A 46 -8.14 2.09 -7.87
N ARG A 47 -9.38 1.86 -7.46
CA ARG A 47 -10.39 1.17 -8.27
C ARG A 47 -9.85 -0.15 -8.79
N SER A 48 -9.19 -0.88 -7.91
CA SER A 48 -8.52 -2.11 -8.26
C SER A 48 -8.68 -3.09 -7.11
N LYS A 49 -8.67 -4.37 -7.45
CA LYS A 49 -8.76 -5.39 -6.42
C LYS A 49 -7.40 -5.92 -6.08
N MET A 50 -7.26 -6.37 -4.86
CA MET A 50 -6.02 -6.90 -4.36
C MET A 50 -6.20 -8.39 -4.11
N SER A 51 -5.37 -9.21 -4.74
CA SER A 51 -5.41 -10.65 -4.48
C SER A 51 -4.85 -10.93 -3.09
N ALA A 52 -5.06 -12.15 -2.61
CA ALA A 52 -4.53 -12.55 -1.31
C ALA A 52 -3.00 -12.48 -1.31
N GLU A 53 -2.38 -12.90 -2.40
CA GLU A 53 -0.93 -12.82 -2.53
C GLU A 53 -0.43 -11.40 -2.55
N ASN A 54 -1.13 -10.53 -3.26
CA ASN A 54 -0.76 -9.13 -3.35
C ASN A 54 -0.85 -8.48 -1.96
N ARG A 55 -1.93 -8.76 -1.25
CA ARG A 55 -2.10 -8.22 0.10
C ARG A 55 -0.97 -8.70 1.01
N ARG A 56 -0.63 -9.98 0.90
CA ARG A 56 0.43 -10.55 1.70
C ARG A 56 1.77 -9.88 1.44
N SER A 57 2.09 -9.63 0.18
CA SER A 57 3.31 -8.92 -0.17
C SER A 57 3.37 -7.55 0.48
N LEU A 58 2.25 -6.84 0.45
CA LEU A 58 2.19 -5.51 1.04
C LEU A 58 2.27 -5.56 2.55
N VAL A 59 1.65 -6.57 3.16
CA VAL A 59 1.73 -6.75 4.62
C VAL A 59 3.18 -7.02 5.02
N ASP A 60 3.86 -7.88 4.26
CA ASP A 60 5.26 -8.20 4.54
C ASP A 60 6.15 -6.97 4.43
N TYR A 61 5.90 -6.15 3.43
CA TYR A 61 6.64 -4.90 3.29
C TYR A 61 6.44 -4.04 4.53
N GLY A 62 5.21 -3.97 5.02
CA GLY A 62 4.89 -3.16 6.18
C GLY A 62 5.60 -3.59 7.44
N ARG A 63 5.93 -4.87 7.53
CA ARG A 63 6.62 -5.39 8.71
C ARG A 63 8.03 -4.86 8.84
N SER A 64 8.60 -4.40 7.72
CA SER A 64 9.95 -3.83 7.76
C SER A 64 9.93 -2.35 8.10
N LEU A 65 8.75 -1.75 8.19
CA LEU A 65 8.63 -0.34 8.53
C LEU A 65 8.73 -0.13 10.04
N PRO A 66 9.19 1.05 10.49
CA PRO A 66 9.25 1.31 11.92
C PRO A 66 7.85 1.31 12.51
N GLY A 67 7.75 0.73 13.70
CA GLY A 67 6.48 0.64 14.38
C GLY A 67 6.21 1.85 15.23
N LYS A 68 6.32 3.00 14.72
CA LYS A 68 6.36 4.13 15.43
C LYS A 68 5.23 4.66 16.07
N GLU A 69 5.27 5.24 16.95
CA GLU A 69 4.38 5.79 17.44
C GLU A 69 4.66 6.86 18.03
N ASP A 70 4.44 7.58 18.35
CA ASP A 70 4.65 8.65 18.88
C ASP A 70 4.64 9.26 19.00
#